data_ddfa6cb4237937555280e49469a56337
#
_entry.id   ddfa6cb4237937555280e49469a56337
#
_cell.length_a   1.000
_cell.length_b   1.000
_cell.length_c   1.000
_cell.angle_alpha   90.00
_cell.angle_beta   90.00
_cell.angle_gamma   90.00
#
_symmetry.space_group_name_H-M   'P 1'
#
loop_
_entity.id
_entity.type
_entity.pdbx_description
1 polymer ?
#
loop_
_entity_poly.entity_id
_entity_poly.type
_entity_poly.pdbx_seq_one_letter_code
_entity_poly.pdbx_strand_id
1 'polypeptide(L)'
;EGPKFYKRNGYYYIFHPAGGVPTGWQVVLRSKNVYGPYEWRTVLAQGDSPVNGPHQGAWVDTPSGEDWFFHFQDVGAYGRLVHLQPMKWVNDWPVIGIDKDGDGCGEPVMTYKKPNVGKIYPICTPQESDEFDGYILSPQWQWHANINEKWAYYAGDKSYVRLYSYPVVADYKNLWDVANLLLQKT
;
A
#
# COMPACT_ATOMS: atom_id res chain seq x y z
N GLU A 1 5.17 8.48 -10.93
CA GLU A 1 6.29 7.67 -10.47
C GLU A 1 5.82 6.28 -10.04
N GLY A 2 6.71 5.26 -10.10
CA GLY A 2 6.41 3.91 -9.66
C GLY A 2 5.54 3.08 -10.61
N PRO A 3 5.77 3.10 -11.94
CA PRO A 3 5.05 2.23 -12.86
C PRO A 3 5.34 0.76 -12.56
N LYS A 4 4.37 -0.11 -12.88
CA LYS A 4 4.49 -1.56 -12.79
C LYS A 4 4.34 -2.16 -14.18
N PHE A 5 5.18 -3.13 -14.50
CA PHE A 5 5.20 -3.78 -15.80
C PHE A 5 4.74 -5.23 -15.68
N TYR A 6 3.79 -5.63 -16.52
CA TYR A 6 3.23 -6.97 -16.52
C TYR A 6 3.12 -7.52 -17.94
N LYS A 7 3.01 -8.84 -18.07
CA LYS A 7 2.69 -9.54 -19.31
C LYS A 7 1.50 -10.48 -19.07
N ARG A 8 0.46 -10.39 -19.92
CA ARG A 8 -0.73 -11.23 -19.82
C ARG A 8 -1.35 -11.37 -21.20
N ASN A 9 -1.79 -12.58 -21.57
CA ASN A 9 -2.52 -12.89 -22.83
C ASN A 9 -1.86 -12.31 -24.09
N GLY A 10 -0.52 -12.33 -24.16
CA GLY A 10 0.22 -11.80 -25.30
C GLY A 10 0.37 -10.28 -25.35
N TYR A 11 -0.15 -9.55 -24.34
CA TYR A 11 0.05 -8.14 -24.18
C TYR A 11 1.09 -7.82 -23.09
N TYR A 12 1.76 -6.70 -23.27
CA TYR A 12 2.58 -6.01 -22.27
C TYR A 12 1.77 -4.86 -21.70
N TYR A 13 1.79 -4.73 -20.38
CA TYR A 13 1.03 -3.71 -19.64
C TYR A 13 1.97 -2.84 -18.81
N ILE A 14 1.72 -1.54 -18.81
CA ILE A 14 2.36 -0.59 -17.90
C ILE A 14 1.24 0.04 -17.06
N PHE A 15 1.19 -0.29 -15.78
CA PHE A 15 0.30 0.36 -14.82
C PHE A 15 0.99 1.63 -14.34
N HIS A 16 0.46 2.77 -14.69
CA HIS A 16 1.09 4.07 -14.55
C HIS A 16 0.23 5.01 -13.72
N PRO A 17 0.77 5.64 -12.66
CA PRO A 17 0.06 6.67 -11.89
C PRO A 17 0.02 7.99 -12.65
N ALA A 18 -1.07 8.73 -12.53
CA ALA A 18 -1.24 10.06 -13.09
C ALA A 18 -1.87 11.01 -12.05
N GLY A 19 -1.79 12.32 -12.24
CA GLY A 19 -2.53 13.35 -11.51
C GLY A 19 -2.02 13.75 -10.13
N GLY A 20 -0.94 13.14 -9.61
CA GLY A 20 -0.35 13.48 -8.31
C GLY A 20 -1.02 12.79 -7.11
N VAL A 21 -0.43 12.96 -5.91
CA VAL A 21 -0.75 12.17 -4.73
C VAL A 21 -2.20 12.37 -4.23
N PRO A 22 -2.70 13.60 -4.01
CA PRO A 22 -4.04 13.79 -3.45
C PRO A 22 -5.18 13.64 -4.47
N THR A 23 -4.89 13.73 -5.77
CA THR A 23 -5.91 13.84 -6.83
C THR A 23 -5.67 12.89 -8.01
N GLY A 24 -4.78 11.91 -7.85
CA GLY A 24 -4.36 11.04 -8.93
C GLY A 24 -5.38 9.99 -9.33
N TRP A 25 -5.11 9.35 -10.45
CA TRP A 25 -5.86 8.22 -11.00
C TRP A 25 -4.91 7.19 -11.59
N GLN A 26 -5.41 5.98 -11.80
CA GLN A 26 -4.63 4.89 -12.39
C GLN A 26 -4.87 4.81 -13.89
N VAL A 27 -3.78 4.90 -14.63
CA VAL A 27 -3.73 4.67 -16.07
C VAL A 27 -3.07 3.31 -16.34
N VAL A 28 -3.54 2.63 -17.35
CA VAL A 28 -2.89 1.42 -17.88
C VAL A 28 -2.61 1.61 -19.36
N LEU A 29 -1.38 1.31 -19.75
CA LEU A 29 -0.94 1.26 -21.13
C LEU A 29 -0.80 -0.20 -21.53
N ARG A 30 -1.16 -0.53 -22.77
CA ARG A 30 -1.09 -1.91 -23.28
C ARG A 30 -0.54 -1.94 -24.70
N SER A 31 0.29 -2.95 -25.02
CA SER A 31 0.79 -3.21 -26.36
C SER A 31 1.07 -4.69 -26.58
N LYS A 32 1.00 -5.16 -27.81
CA LYS A 32 1.48 -6.50 -28.21
C LYS A 32 3.00 -6.56 -28.39
N ASN A 33 3.66 -5.40 -28.49
CA ASN A 33 5.11 -5.30 -28.61
C ASN A 33 5.66 -4.54 -27.38
N VAL A 34 6.72 -5.06 -26.78
CA VAL A 34 7.36 -4.45 -25.61
C VAL A 34 7.84 -3.01 -25.84
N TYR A 35 8.17 -2.67 -27.06
CA TYR A 35 8.58 -1.32 -27.48
C TYR A 35 7.43 -0.44 -27.95
N GLY A 36 6.19 -0.94 -27.92
CA GLY A 36 5.00 -0.22 -28.38
C GLY A 36 4.74 -0.37 -29.90
N PRO A 37 3.85 0.47 -30.45
CA PRO A 37 3.13 1.55 -29.76
C PRO A 37 2.18 1.03 -28.70
N TYR A 38 1.96 1.85 -27.65
CA TYR A 38 1.04 1.55 -26.57
C TYR A 38 -0.26 2.37 -26.72
N GLU A 39 -1.39 1.70 -26.57
CA GLU A 39 -2.68 2.32 -26.30
C GLU A 39 -2.88 2.44 -24.79
N TRP A 40 -3.69 3.39 -24.34
CA TRP A 40 -3.87 3.63 -22.91
C TRP A 40 -5.32 3.90 -22.53
N ARG A 41 -5.66 3.64 -21.27
CA ARG A 41 -6.95 3.97 -20.64
C ARG A 41 -6.75 4.35 -19.19
N THR A 42 -7.63 5.22 -18.68
CA THR A 42 -7.87 5.35 -17.25
C THR A 42 -8.71 4.14 -16.82
N VAL A 43 -8.30 3.46 -15.75
CA VAL A 43 -8.92 2.21 -15.30
C VAL A 43 -9.41 2.26 -13.85
N LEU A 44 -9.02 3.31 -13.12
CA LEU A 44 -9.48 3.60 -11.76
C LEU A 44 -9.37 5.10 -11.52
N ALA A 45 -10.44 5.72 -11.09
CA ALA A 45 -10.50 7.11 -10.66
C ALA A 45 -11.35 7.22 -9.39
N GLN A 46 -11.28 8.35 -8.68
CA GLN A 46 -12.03 8.56 -7.45
C GLN A 46 -13.53 8.40 -7.63
N GLY A 47 -14.10 9.00 -8.72
CA GLY A 47 -15.53 9.03 -8.92
C GLY A 47 -16.26 9.63 -7.73
N ASP A 48 -17.36 9.01 -7.32
CA ASP A 48 -18.17 9.39 -6.15
C ASP A 48 -17.63 8.80 -4.84
N SER A 49 -16.52 8.04 -4.87
CA SER A 49 -15.99 7.41 -3.67
C SER A 49 -15.29 8.42 -2.74
N PRO A 50 -15.23 8.17 -1.42
CA PRO A 50 -14.47 9.01 -0.49
C PRO A 50 -12.96 8.79 -0.59
N VAL A 51 -12.48 7.88 -1.45
CA VAL A 51 -11.07 7.52 -1.58
C VAL A 51 -10.42 8.40 -2.65
N ASN A 52 -9.80 9.49 -2.23
CA ASN A 52 -9.12 10.41 -3.14
C ASN A 52 -7.82 9.81 -3.69
N GLY A 53 -7.47 10.20 -4.90
CA GLY A 53 -6.20 9.87 -5.54
C GLY A 53 -5.90 8.38 -5.67
N PRO A 54 -6.81 7.49 -6.11
CA PRO A 54 -6.58 6.04 -6.15
C PRO A 54 -5.64 5.68 -7.30
N HIS A 55 -4.35 5.62 -7.03
CA HIS A 55 -3.33 5.33 -8.04
C HIS A 55 -2.04 4.73 -7.45
N GLN A 56 -1.03 4.54 -8.28
CA GLN A 56 0.32 4.05 -7.92
C GLN A 56 0.28 2.67 -7.25
N GLY A 57 -0.60 1.82 -7.76
CA GLY A 57 -0.87 0.53 -7.18
C GLY A 57 -0.19 -0.63 -7.90
N ALA A 58 -0.60 -1.84 -7.54
CA ALA A 58 -0.12 -3.09 -8.10
C ALA A 58 -1.28 -4.08 -8.28
N TRP A 59 -1.32 -4.72 -9.46
CA TRP A 59 -2.15 -5.89 -9.69
C TRP A 59 -1.53 -7.09 -8.99
N VAL A 60 -2.37 -7.86 -8.33
CA VAL A 60 -2.06 -9.14 -7.72
C VAL A 60 -3.17 -10.14 -8.02
N ASP A 61 -2.82 -11.40 -8.14
CA ASP A 61 -3.76 -12.50 -8.31
C ASP A 61 -3.72 -13.43 -7.09
N THR A 62 -4.82 -14.11 -6.83
CA THR A 62 -4.91 -15.10 -5.76
C THR A 62 -4.66 -16.51 -6.32
N PRO A 63 -4.29 -17.49 -5.48
CA PRO A 63 -4.18 -18.88 -5.89
C PRO A 63 -5.47 -19.47 -6.48
N SER A 64 -6.63 -18.88 -6.18
CA SER A 64 -7.93 -19.26 -6.71
C SER A 64 -8.30 -18.55 -8.03
N GLY A 65 -7.41 -17.70 -8.57
CA GLY A 65 -7.61 -17.02 -9.85
C GLY A 65 -8.46 -15.75 -9.78
N GLU A 66 -8.62 -15.15 -8.60
CA GLU A 66 -9.21 -13.81 -8.49
C GLU A 66 -8.13 -12.74 -8.71
N ASP A 67 -8.48 -11.66 -9.41
CA ASP A 67 -7.62 -10.50 -9.62
C ASP A 67 -7.99 -9.39 -8.64
N TRP A 68 -6.97 -8.74 -8.10
CA TRP A 68 -7.09 -7.67 -7.12
C TRP A 68 -6.09 -6.56 -7.41
N PHE A 69 -6.36 -5.35 -6.90
CA PHE A 69 -5.49 -4.21 -7.07
C PHE A 69 -5.26 -3.50 -5.75
N PHE A 70 -3.99 -3.40 -5.32
CA PHE A 70 -3.59 -2.55 -4.20
C PHE A 70 -3.33 -1.14 -4.68
N HIS A 71 -3.77 -0.15 -3.94
CA HIS A 71 -3.40 1.25 -4.12
C HIS A 71 -3.39 1.95 -2.77
N PHE A 72 -2.99 3.20 -2.71
CA PHE A 72 -3.05 3.98 -1.49
C PHE A 72 -4.03 5.16 -1.62
N GLN A 73 -4.39 5.70 -0.47
CA GLN A 73 -5.05 6.98 -0.28
C GLN A 73 -4.16 7.85 0.60
N ASP A 74 -3.93 9.11 0.22
CA ASP A 74 -3.23 10.08 1.07
C ASP A 74 -4.20 10.70 2.08
N VAL A 75 -3.89 10.51 3.38
CA VAL A 75 -4.74 10.96 4.49
C VAL A 75 -3.95 11.91 5.41
N GLY A 76 -3.14 12.76 4.82
CA GLY A 76 -2.40 13.81 5.53
C GLY A 76 -1.49 13.25 6.64
N ALA A 77 -1.75 13.62 7.89
CA ALA A 77 -0.94 13.21 9.05
C ALA A 77 -0.95 11.69 9.30
N TYR A 78 -1.96 10.98 8.86
CA TYR A 78 -2.03 9.52 8.96
C TYR A 78 -1.22 8.81 7.85
N GLY A 79 -0.68 9.57 6.90
CA GLY A 79 0.12 9.03 5.81
C GLY A 79 -0.72 8.42 4.70
N ARG A 80 -0.21 7.33 4.13
CA ARG A 80 -0.80 6.66 2.97
C ARG A 80 -1.48 5.37 3.39
N LEU A 81 -2.80 5.41 3.52
CA LEU A 81 -3.60 4.22 3.83
C LEU A 81 -3.69 3.33 2.59
N VAL A 82 -3.44 2.04 2.77
CA VAL A 82 -3.49 1.06 1.69
C VAL A 82 -4.90 0.49 1.55
N HIS A 83 -5.41 0.51 0.33
CA HIS A 83 -6.69 -0.08 -0.06
C HIS A 83 -6.49 -1.29 -0.96
N LEU A 84 -7.40 -2.25 -0.87
CA LEU A 84 -7.50 -3.38 -1.76
C LEU A 84 -8.82 -3.29 -2.54
N GLN A 85 -8.73 -3.26 -3.87
CA GLN A 85 -9.89 -3.18 -4.75
C GLN A 85 -10.08 -4.50 -5.51
N PRO A 86 -11.36 -4.92 -5.74
CA PRO A 86 -11.62 -5.98 -6.71
C PRO A 86 -11.15 -5.54 -8.10
N MET A 87 -10.70 -6.48 -8.89
CA MET A 87 -10.29 -6.22 -10.26
C MET A 87 -10.78 -7.35 -11.16
N LYS A 88 -11.13 -7.01 -12.39
CA LYS A 88 -11.47 -7.99 -13.43
C LYS A 88 -10.88 -7.56 -14.77
N TRP A 89 -10.66 -8.51 -15.66
CA TRP A 89 -10.22 -8.24 -17.02
C TRP A 89 -11.42 -8.31 -17.98
N VAL A 90 -11.60 -7.25 -18.74
CA VAL A 90 -12.66 -7.14 -19.76
C VAL A 90 -12.01 -6.75 -21.09
N ASN A 91 -12.09 -7.60 -22.09
CA ASN A 91 -11.44 -7.40 -23.40
C ASN A 91 -9.94 -7.05 -23.29
N ASP A 92 -9.24 -7.77 -22.41
CA ASP A 92 -7.83 -7.55 -22.08
C ASP A 92 -7.53 -6.13 -21.54
N TRP A 93 -8.49 -5.48 -20.90
CA TRP A 93 -8.31 -4.29 -20.09
C TRP A 93 -8.69 -4.57 -18.63
N PRO A 94 -7.90 -4.08 -17.66
CA PRO A 94 -8.31 -4.18 -16.27
C PRO A 94 -9.42 -3.17 -15.98
N VAL A 95 -10.42 -3.60 -15.24
CA VAL A 95 -11.43 -2.75 -14.60
C VAL A 95 -11.23 -2.91 -13.10
N ILE A 96 -10.87 -1.83 -12.44
CA ILE A 96 -10.47 -1.84 -11.02
C ILE A 96 -11.56 -1.17 -10.18
N GLY A 97 -11.97 -1.80 -9.07
CA GLY A 97 -13.11 -1.33 -8.29
C GLY A 97 -14.43 -1.67 -8.96
N ILE A 98 -15.40 -0.77 -8.89
CA ILE A 98 -16.72 -0.90 -9.51
C ILE A 98 -16.88 0.14 -10.62
N ASP A 99 -17.07 -0.34 -11.82
CA ASP A 99 -17.46 0.45 -12.98
C ASP A 99 -18.99 0.57 -13.00
N LYS A 100 -19.50 1.75 -12.67
CA LYS A 100 -20.95 2.01 -12.49
C LYS A 100 -21.66 2.35 -13.81
N ASP A 101 -20.96 2.96 -14.72
CA ASP A 101 -21.51 3.48 -15.98
C ASP A 101 -21.08 2.69 -17.23
N GLY A 102 -20.15 1.75 -17.07
CA GLY A 102 -19.71 0.85 -18.12
C GLY A 102 -18.65 1.43 -19.06
N ASP A 103 -17.98 2.50 -18.68
CA ASP A 103 -16.96 3.16 -19.48
C ASP A 103 -15.58 2.46 -19.41
N GLY A 104 -15.41 1.51 -18.49
CA GLY A 104 -14.19 0.75 -18.24
C GLY A 104 -13.27 1.37 -17.19
N CYS A 105 -13.67 2.49 -16.59
CA CYS A 105 -13.00 3.14 -15.46
C CYS A 105 -13.76 2.85 -14.18
N GLY A 106 -13.19 2.08 -13.27
CA GLY A 106 -13.86 1.79 -12.00
C GLY A 106 -13.60 2.85 -10.94
N GLU A 107 -14.38 2.76 -9.86
CA GLU A 107 -14.26 3.58 -8.65
C GLU A 107 -13.91 2.70 -7.45
N PRO A 108 -13.14 3.22 -6.46
CA PRO A 108 -12.85 2.48 -5.25
C PRO A 108 -14.10 2.06 -4.49
N VAL A 109 -14.08 0.85 -3.92
CA VAL A 109 -15.10 0.37 -2.98
C VAL A 109 -14.57 0.41 -1.55
N MET A 110 -15.42 0.79 -0.60
CA MET A 110 -15.07 0.80 0.83
C MET A 110 -15.34 -0.55 1.50
N THR A 111 -16.19 -1.37 0.90
CA THR A 111 -16.56 -2.70 1.43
C THR A 111 -16.70 -3.66 0.26
N TYR A 112 -16.10 -4.82 0.38
CA TYR A 112 -16.19 -5.89 -0.59
C TYR A 112 -16.00 -7.26 0.08
N LYS A 113 -16.32 -8.33 -0.64
CA LYS A 113 -16.01 -9.69 -0.17
C LYS A 113 -14.51 -9.86 0.04
N LYS A 114 -14.11 -10.62 1.03
CA LYS A 114 -12.71 -10.95 1.27
C LYS A 114 -12.15 -11.78 0.09
N PRO A 115 -10.90 -11.55 -0.35
CA PRO A 115 -10.26 -12.36 -1.39
C PRO A 115 -10.27 -13.86 -1.04
N ASN A 116 -10.57 -14.69 -2.04
CA ASN A 116 -10.40 -16.13 -1.89
C ASN A 116 -8.94 -16.50 -2.13
N VAL A 117 -8.22 -16.80 -1.07
CA VAL A 117 -6.80 -17.20 -1.12
C VAL A 117 -6.62 -18.72 -0.93
N GLY A 118 -7.71 -19.49 -1.10
CA GLY A 118 -7.70 -20.95 -0.96
C GLY A 118 -7.71 -21.45 0.49
N LYS A 119 -7.67 -20.54 1.47
CA LYS A 119 -7.72 -20.85 2.90
C LYS A 119 -8.55 -19.81 3.63
N ILE A 120 -9.19 -20.21 4.71
CA ILE A 120 -9.88 -19.30 5.63
C ILE A 120 -8.88 -18.95 6.74
N TYR A 121 -8.59 -17.68 6.87
CA TYR A 121 -7.79 -17.14 7.97
C TYR A 121 -8.71 -16.46 8.99
N PRO A 122 -8.43 -16.59 10.29
CA PRO A 122 -9.17 -15.84 11.30
C PRO A 122 -9.01 -14.34 11.07
N ILE A 123 -9.96 -13.57 11.55
CA ILE A 123 -9.82 -12.12 11.63
C ILE A 123 -8.72 -11.86 12.68
N CYS A 124 -7.69 -11.14 12.27
CA CYS A 124 -6.60 -10.71 13.15
C CYS A 124 -6.54 -9.20 13.13
N THR A 125 -6.39 -8.60 14.29
CA THR A 125 -6.03 -7.18 14.44
C THR A 125 -4.54 -7.08 14.76
N PRO A 126 -3.88 -5.98 14.42
CA PRO A 126 -2.53 -5.70 14.92
C PRO A 126 -2.51 -5.78 16.44
N GLN A 127 -1.40 -6.23 16.99
CA GLN A 127 -1.20 -6.26 18.44
C GLN A 127 -1.10 -4.80 18.95
N GLU A 128 -1.89 -4.45 19.94
CA GLU A 128 -1.96 -3.08 20.49
C GLU A 128 -1.03 -2.87 21.70
N SER A 129 -0.65 -3.96 22.36
CA SER A 129 0.20 -3.95 23.56
C SER A 129 1.41 -4.85 23.38
N ASP A 130 2.48 -4.58 24.13
CA ASP A 130 3.68 -5.40 24.20
C ASP A 130 4.22 -5.41 25.62
N GLU A 131 4.45 -6.58 26.17
CA GLU A 131 5.02 -6.76 27.50
C GLU A 131 6.56 -6.72 27.48
N PHE A 132 7.16 -6.62 26.29
CA PHE A 132 8.61 -6.58 26.10
C PHE A 132 9.36 -7.73 26.77
N ASP A 133 8.76 -8.92 26.74
CA ASP A 133 9.32 -10.15 27.33
C ASP A 133 10.35 -10.87 26.43
N GLY A 134 10.65 -10.27 25.28
CA GLY A 134 11.66 -10.71 24.33
C GLY A 134 12.90 -9.81 24.30
N TYR A 135 13.97 -10.32 23.69
CA TYR A 135 15.21 -9.55 23.48
C TYR A 135 15.26 -8.83 22.12
N ILE A 136 14.14 -8.88 21.37
CA ILE A 136 13.93 -8.16 20.11
C ILE A 136 12.54 -7.55 20.13
N LEU A 137 12.36 -6.49 19.35
CA LEU A 137 11.03 -5.87 19.20
C LEU A 137 10.11 -6.79 18.38
N SER A 138 8.86 -6.87 18.83
CA SER A 138 7.77 -7.51 18.08
C SER A 138 7.48 -6.78 16.77
N PRO A 139 6.90 -7.45 15.75
CA PRO A 139 6.67 -6.88 14.42
C PRO A 139 5.83 -5.60 14.36
N GLN A 140 5.08 -5.28 15.41
CA GLN A 140 4.31 -4.03 15.53
C GLN A 140 5.20 -2.79 15.68
N TRP A 141 6.44 -2.97 16.10
CA TRP A 141 7.38 -1.88 16.29
C TRP A 141 8.28 -1.67 15.08
N GLN A 142 8.65 -0.44 14.85
CA GLN A 142 9.69 -0.10 13.89
C GLN A 142 10.41 1.19 14.29
N TRP A 143 11.67 1.26 13.94
CA TRP A 143 12.42 2.49 14.05
C TRP A 143 12.11 3.42 12.88
N HIS A 144 12.08 4.72 13.13
CA HIS A 144 11.90 5.72 12.08
C HIS A 144 13.03 5.71 11.04
N ALA A 145 14.25 5.44 11.47
CA ALA A 145 15.41 5.29 10.59
C ALA A 145 16.07 3.91 10.78
N ASN A 146 17.16 3.69 10.07
CA ASN A 146 17.94 2.46 10.20
C ASN A 146 18.40 2.28 11.65
N ILE A 147 18.11 1.13 12.22
CA ILE A 147 18.40 0.82 13.62
C ILE A 147 19.87 1.06 13.97
N ASN A 148 20.06 1.62 15.18
CA ASN A 148 21.37 1.70 15.82
C ASN A 148 21.26 1.07 17.21
N GLU A 149 22.17 0.17 17.53
CA GLU A 149 22.20 -0.57 18.82
C GLU A 149 22.28 0.34 20.05
N LYS A 150 22.74 1.57 19.88
CA LYS A 150 22.83 2.58 20.94
C LYS A 150 21.51 3.26 21.28
N TRP A 151 20.44 2.96 20.58
CA TRP A 151 19.14 3.65 20.78
C TRP A 151 18.28 2.97 21.83
N ALA A 152 18.46 1.66 22.03
CA ALA A 152 17.66 0.92 23.00
C ALA A 152 18.43 -0.23 23.65
N TYR A 153 17.94 -0.63 24.83
CA TYR A 153 18.33 -1.86 25.50
C TYR A 153 17.07 -2.69 25.78
N TYR A 154 17.09 -3.93 25.40
CA TYR A 154 15.99 -4.87 25.57
C TYR A 154 16.29 -5.79 26.76
N ALA A 155 15.46 -5.72 27.79
CA ALA A 155 15.57 -6.54 28.99
C ALA A 155 14.41 -7.55 29.04
N GLY A 156 14.43 -8.51 28.14
CA GLY A 156 13.35 -9.50 27.98
C GLY A 156 13.10 -10.32 29.25
N ASP A 157 14.12 -10.56 30.07
CA ASP A 157 13.99 -11.21 31.38
C ASP A 157 13.30 -10.34 32.45
N LYS A 158 13.11 -9.05 32.18
CA LYS A 158 12.50 -8.07 33.07
C LYS A 158 11.32 -7.34 32.48
N SER A 159 10.90 -7.74 31.28
CA SER A 159 9.71 -7.21 30.58
C SER A 159 9.73 -5.69 30.42
N TYR A 160 10.84 -5.13 29.91
CA TYR A 160 10.91 -3.73 29.54
C TYR A 160 11.90 -3.47 28.40
N VAL A 161 11.67 -2.37 27.69
CA VAL A 161 12.63 -1.75 26.80
C VAL A 161 13.07 -0.41 27.39
N ARG A 162 14.37 -0.14 27.37
CA ARG A 162 14.93 1.17 27.74
C ARG A 162 15.29 1.91 26.47
N LEU A 163 14.66 3.05 26.24
CA LEU A 163 15.01 3.96 25.15
C LEU A 163 16.01 4.99 25.66
N TYR A 164 17.08 5.20 24.90
CA TYR A 164 18.08 6.20 25.25
C TYR A 164 17.78 7.50 24.52
N SER A 165 17.98 8.63 25.19
CA SER A 165 17.96 9.93 24.55
C SER A 165 19.10 10.01 23.52
N TYR A 166 18.82 10.63 22.38
CA TYR A 166 19.76 10.81 21.30
C TYR A 166 19.90 12.31 20.99
N PRO A 167 21.11 12.81 20.76
CA PRO A 167 21.30 14.20 20.41
C PRO A 167 20.53 14.54 19.14
N VAL A 168 19.70 15.58 19.21
CA VAL A 168 19.05 16.17 18.05
C VAL A 168 19.78 17.44 17.65
N VAL A 169 19.78 17.74 16.36
CA VAL A 169 20.37 18.97 15.85
C VAL A 169 19.55 20.15 16.37
N ALA A 170 20.23 21.23 16.79
CA ALA A 170 19.61 22.38 17.47
C ALA A 170 18.43 23.04 16.71
N ASP A 171 18.38 22.87 15.39
CA ASP A 171 17.34 23.45 14.54
C ASP A 171 16.17 22.50 14.22
N TYR A 172 16.09 21.33 14.85
CA TYR A 172 14.97 20.40 14.64
C TYR A 172 13.67 21.01 15.16
N LYS A 173 12.76 21.25 14.21
CA LYS A 173 11.42 21.82 14.50
C LYS A 173 10.30 20.79 14.43
N ASN A 174 10.63 19.55 14.06
CA ASN A 174 9.66 18.47 13.91
C ASN A 174 10.32 17.11 14.18
N LEU A 175 9.51 16.07 14.38
CA LEU A 175 9.99 14.72 14.66
C LEU A 175 10.50 13.97 13.41
N TRP A 176 10.28 14.51 12.22
CA TRP A 176 10.69 13.86 10.98
C TRP A 176 12.21 13.62 10.89
N ASP A 177 12.97 14.56 11.45
CA ASP A 177 14.44 14.51 11.41
C ASP A 177 15.04 13.77 12.63
N VAL A 178 14.22 13.25 13.53
CA VAL A 178 14.68 12.52 14.71
C VAL A 178 14.77 11.03 14.41
N ALA A 179 16.00 10.53 14.25
CA ALA A 179 16.25 9.18 13.76
C ALA A 179 15.82 8.06 14.73
N ASN A 180 15.93 8.28 16.04
CA ASN A 180 15.72 7.27 17.08
C ASN A 180 14.29 7.23 17.63
N LEU A 181 13.30 7.57 16.82
CA LEU A 181 11.90 7.37 17.18
C LEU A 181 11.51 5.90 17.03
N LEU A 182 10.94 5.33 18.06
CA LEU A 182 10.31 4.04 18.02
C LEU A 182 8.81 4.24 17.75
N LEU A 183 8.34 3.67 16.64
CA LEU A 183 6.98 3.83 16.14
C LEU A 183 6.22 2.51 16.28
N GLN A 184 4.95 2.59 16.63
CA GLN A 184 4.03 1.47 16.61
C GLN A 184 3.22 1.49 15.31
N LYS A 185 3.12 0.34 14.65
CA LYS A 185 2.22 0.12 13.52
C LYS A 185 0.82 -0.14 14.06
N THR A 186 -0.16 0.57 13.54
CA THR A 186 -1.58 0.47 13.91
C THR A 186 -2.42 0.07 12.72
#